data_1f743380b1118811ad16ba47d04cf8d9
#
_entry.id   1f743380b1118811ad16ba47d04cf8d9
#
_cell.length_a   1.000
_cell.length_b   1.000
_cell.length_c   1.000
_cell.angle_alpha   90.00
_cell.angle_beta   90.00
_cell.angle_gamma   90.00
#
_symmetry.space_group_name_H-M   'P 1'
#
loop_
_entity.id
_entity.type
_entity.pdbx_description
1 polymer ?
#
loop_
_entity_poly.entity_id
_entity_poly.type
_entity_poly.pdbx_seq_one_letter_code
_entity_poly.pdbx_strand_id
1 'polypeptide(L)'
;LYTMMELGLSPDKPHRKSARIVGDCLGKYHPHGDSSVYDAMVRMAQDFNMRIPLVDGHGNFGSMDGDPAAAMRYTEARMTEAAMRMLRDLEKDTVKFSLNFDDTLKEPDLLPGCFPNLLVNGSNGIAVGLTTSVPPHNPTEAIDAVIAKIKNPEISLDDLMKILPCPDFPVGGYLLNTAEIRTAYETGRGKLINRAKTHFEPLKNGKTNIVITEFPYQVNKAAALEKVLALVQQK
;
A
#
# COMPACT_ATOMS: atom_id res chain seq x y z
N LEU A 1 5.99 -8.28 9.28
CA LEU A 1 5.40 -7.66 10.47
C LEU A 1 5.47 -8.56 11.69
N TYR A 2 5.22 -9.88 11.55
CA TYR A 2 5.34 -10.84 12.66
C TYR A 2 6.77 -10.90 13.20
N THR A 3 7.79 -10.95 12.34
CA THR A 3 9.20 -10.86 12.73
C THR A 3 9.51 -9.56 13.50
N MET A 4 8.97 -8.43 13.04
CA MET A 4 9.14 -7.15 13.74
C MET A 4 8.50 -7.17 15.14
N MET A 5 7.36 -7.82 15.31
CA MET A 5 6.70 -8.00 16.61
C MET A 5 7.57 -8.84 17.54
N GLU A 6 8.12 -9.97 17.08
CA GLU A 6 9.03 -10.79 17.87
C GLU A 6 10.31 -10.05 18.28
N LEU A 7 10.83 -9.19 17.43
CA LEU A 7 11.96 -8.30 17.73
C LEU A 7 11.60 -7.14 18.65
N GLY A 8 10.33 -7.00 19.05
CA GLY A 8 9.86 -5.92 19.92
C GLY A 8 9.96 -4.53 19.30
N LEU A 9 9.78 -4.42 17.98
CA LEU A 9 9.91 -3.17 17.23
C LEU A 9 8.60 -2.38 17.17
N SER A 10 8.02 -2.10 18.34
CA SER A 10 6.84 -1.24 18.49
C SER A 10 7.15 0.23 18.21
N PRO A 11 6.14 1.09 17.95
CA PRO A 11 6.33 2.50 17.60
C PRO A 11 7.07 3.33 18.65
N ASP A 12 7.02 2.92 19.92
CA ASP A 12 7.70 3.57 21.05
C ASP A 12 9.18 3.17 21.19
N LYS A 13 9.65 2.17 20.44
CA LYS A 13 11.02 1.67 20.48
C LYS A 13 11.89 2.30 19.40
N PRO A 14 13.22 2.32 19.60
CA PRO A 14 14.14 2.76 18.55
C PRO A 14 14.03 1.91 17.28
N HIS A 15 14.24 2.53 16.13
CA HIS A 15 14.41 1.84 14.87
C HIS A 15 15.56 0.83 14.93
N ARG A 16 15.47 -0.24 14.15
CA ARG A 16 16.54 -1.22 13.98
C ARG A 16 16.94 -1.31 12.52
N LYS A 17 18.20 -1.67 12.27
CA LYS A 17 18.70 -1.90 10.91
C LYS A 17 17.80 -2.85 10.13
N SER A 18 17.40 -2.44 8.94
CA SER A 18 16.56 -3.25 8.05
C SER A 18 17.17 -4.62 7.78
N ALA A 19 18.50 -4.70 7.64
CA ALA A 19 19.22 -5.96 7.47
C ALA A 19 19.00 -6.96 8.63
N ARG A 20 18.79 -6.48 9.86
CA ARG A 20 18.48 -7.35 11.01
C ARG A 20 17.09 -7.94 10.88
N ILE A 21 16.10 -7.12 10.52
CA ILE A 21 14.71 -7.55 10.34
C ILE A 21 14.62 -8.58 9.20
N VAL A 22 15.24 -8.26 8.07
CA VAL A 22 15.28 -9.14 6.90
C VAL A 22 15.97 -10.47 7.24
N GLY A 23 17.12 -10.43 7.92
CA GLY A 23 17.86 -11.64 8.30
C GLY A 23 17.06 -12.55 9.23
N ASP A 24 16.39 -12.01 10.24
CA ASP A 24 15.55 -12.80 11.15
C ASP A 24 14.32 -13.39 10.42
N CYS A 25 13.72 -12.64 9.49
CA CYS A 25 12.61 -13.13 8.67
C CYS A 25 13.02 -14.30 7.78
N LEU A 26 14.16 -14.19 7.10
CA LEU A 26 14.71 -15.24 6.23
C LEU A 26 15.08 -16.49 7.03
N GLY A 27 15.76 -16.30 8.16
CA GLY A 27 16.24 -17.42 8.98
C GLY A 27 15.14 -18.18 9.70
N LYS A 28 13.99 -17.56 9.95
CA LYS A 28 12.91 -18.17 10.73
C LYS A 28 11.69 -18.57 9.89
N TYR A 29 11.30 -17.77 8.88
CA TYR A 29 9.97 -17.89 8.27
C TYR A 29 9.96 -17.91 6.75
N HIS A 30 10.92 -17.27 6.09
CA HIS A 30 10.83 -17.07 4.64
C HIS A 30 12.17 -17.38 3.94
N PRO A 31 12.52 -18.65 3.66
CA PRO A 31 13.80 -19.07 3.13
C PRO A 31 13.96 -18.79 1.63
N HIS A 32 13.89 -17.51 1.23
CA HIS A 32 14.03 -17.02 -0.12
C HIS A 32 15.09 -15.91 -0.20
N GLY A 33 15.21 -15.24 -1.33
CA GLY A 33 16.14 -14.13 -1.49
C GLY A 33 15.81 -12.96 -0.56
N ASP A 34 16.84 -12.28 -0.03
CA ASP A 34 16.72 -11.14 0.87
C ASP A 34 15.98 -9.95 0.23
N SER A 35 16.13 -9.75 -1.08
CA SER A 35 15.43 -8.71 -1.83
C SER A 35 13.90 -8.86 -1.72
N SER A 36 13.36 -10.08 -1.76
CA SER A 36 11.92 -10.30 -1.68
C SER A 36 11.34 -9.78 -0.36
N VAL A 37 12.01 -10.00 0.75
CA VAL A 37 11.62 -9.53 2.08
C VAL A 37 11.85 -8.02 2.23
N TYR A 38 13.03 -7.54 1.78
CA TYR A 38 13.36 -6.13 1.88
C TYR A 38 12.44 -5.24 1.04
N ASP A 39 12.16 -5.63 -0.21
CA ASP A 39 11.29 -4.86 -1.10
C ASP A 39 9.85 -4.81 -0.57
N ALA A 40 9.35 -5.89 0.03
CA ALA A 40 8.05 -5.89 0.70
C ALA A 40 8.03 -4.92 1.90
N MET A 41 9.09 -4.90 2.71
CA MET A 41 9.22 -3.96 3.84
C MET A 41 9.33 -2.52 3.36
N VAL A 42 10.11 -2.26 2.30
CA VAL A 42 10.24 -0.94 1.66
C VAL A 42 8.88 -0.43 1.21
N ARG A 43 8.11 -1.27 0.49
CA ARG A 43 6.77 -0.89 0.03
C ARG A 43 5.85 -0.51 1.19
N MET A 44 5.90 -1.24 2.30
CA MET A 44 5.09 -0.94 3.50
C MET A 44 5.47 0.38 4.19
N ALA A 45 6.64 0.94 3.91
CA ALA A 45 7.11 2.22 4.44
C ALA A 45 6.82 3.42 3.51
N GLN A 46 6.43 3.17 2.26
CA GLN A 46 6.25 4.21 1.25
C GLN A 46 4.84 4.81 1.34
N ASP A 47 4.73 6.06 1.75
CA ASP A 47 3.47 6.81 1.86
C ASP A 47 2.79 7.10 0.51
N PHE A 48 3.55 7.05 -0.59
CA PHE A 48 3.03 7.15 -1.95
C PHE A 48 2.50 5.81 -2.51
N ASN A 49 2.77 4.69 -1.86
CA ASN A 49 2.26 3.36 -2.20
C ASN A 49 1.19 2.84 -1.24
N MET A 50 1.29 3.23 0.04
CA MET A 50 0.40 2.77 1.11
C MET A 50 -0.50 3.92 1.56
N ARG A 51 -1.82 3.68 1.60
CA ARG A 51 -2.77 4.66 2.14
C ARG A 51 -2.57 4.88 3.64
N ILE A 52 -2.21 3.80 4.34
CA ILE A 52 -1.72 3.81 5.72
C ILE A 52 -0.44 2.96 5.76
N PRO A 53 0.75 3.56 5.86
CA PRO A 53 1.98 2.80 6.01
C PRO A 53 1.97 1.89 7.25
N LEU A 54 2.52 0.69 7.09
CA LEU A 54 2.64 -0.29 8.17
C LEU A 54 4.06 -0.33 8.77
N VAL A 55 5.02 0.24 8.06
CA VAL A 55 6.41 0.35 8.50
C VAL A 55 6.77 1.83 8.63
N ASP A 56 7.37 2.18 9.76
CA ASP A 56 8.01 3.48 10.01
C ASP A 56 9.50 3.33 9.66
N GLY A 57 9.88 3.89 8.52
CA GLY A 57 11.23 3.80 7.96
C GLY A 57 12.06 5.04 8.26
N HIS A 58 13.35 4.82 8.60
CA HIS A 58 14.35 5.87 8.78
C HIS A 58 15.47 5.68 7.75
N GLY A 59 15.70 6.70 6.92
CA GLY A 59 16.62 6.69 5.79
C GLY A 59 15.89 6.76 4.44
N ASN A 60 16.57 6.38 3.35
CA ASN A 60 16.00 6.43 2.01
C ASN A 60 15.25 5.13 1.68
N PHE A 61 13.92 5.22 1.63
CA PHE A 61 13.00 4.14 1.22
C PHE A 61 12.47 4.33 -0.20
N GLY A 62 13.17 5.08 -1.06
CA GLY A 62 12.77 5.35 -2.43
C GLY A 62 11.90 6.59 -2.56
N SER A 63 11.56 6.96 -3.79
CA SER A 63 10.77 8.15 -4.10
C SER A 63 9.77 7.91 -5.24
N MET A 64 8.81 8.84 -5.39
CA MET A 64 7.88 8.86 -6.53
C MET A 64 8.60 9.12 -7.87
N ASP A 65 9.82 9.67 -7.84
CA ASP A 65 10.65 9.88 -9.03
C ASP A 65 11.20 8.56 -9.59
N GLY A 66 11.07 7.46 -8.83
CA GLY A 66 11.55 6.15 -9.21
C GLY A 66 12.93 5.82 -8.65
N ASP A 67 13.45 6.65 -7.75
CA ASP A 67 14.69 6.32 -7.05
C ASP A 67 14.48 5.08 -6.19
N PRO A 68 15.40 4.10 -6.26
CA PRO A 68 15.31 2.91 -5.41
C PRO A 68 15.59 3.23 -3.95
N ALA A 69 15.11 2.38 -3.06
CA ALA A 69 15.52 2.43 -1.67
C ALA A 69 17.04 2.19 -1.54
N ALA A 70 17.65 2.79 -0.53
CA ALA A 70 19.03 2.47 -0.14
C ALA A 70 19.13 1.00 0.30
N ALA A 71 20.32 0.41 0.21
CA ALA A 71 20.52 -0.96 0.66
C ALA A 71 20.17 -1.12 2.16
N MET A 72 19.63 -2.29 2.53
CA MET A 72 19.11 -2.59 3.87
C MET A 72 20.09 -2.37 5.03
N ARG A 73 21.38 -2.33 4.76
CA ARG A 73 22.42 -2.01 5.74
C ARG A 73 22.45 -0.53 6.16
N TYR A 74 21.86 0.35 5.34
CA TYR A 74 21.79 1.80 5.61
C TYR A 74 20.48 2.25 6.22
N THR A 75 19.37 1.57 5.91
CA THR A 75 18.05 1.92 6.40
C THR A 75 17.73 1.28 7.74
N GLU A 76 16.81 1.89 8.46
CA GLU A 76 16.30 1.39 9.74
C GLU A 76 14.77 1.40 9.70
N ALA A 77 14.15 0.51 10.46
CA ALA A 77 12.70 0.39 10.47
C ALA A 77 12.15 -0.05 11.84
N ARG A 78 10.88 0.24 12.05
CA ARG A 78 10.04 -0.28 13.12
C ARG A 78 8.59 -0.32 12.65
N MET A 79 7.69 -0.91 13.44
CA MET A 79 6.27 -0.92 13.11
C MET A 79 5.62 0.44 13.36
N THR A 80 4.55 0.73 12.59
CA THR A 80 3.62 1.82 12.89
C THR A 80 2.53 1.36 13.86
N GLU A 81 1.74 2.30 14.41
CA GLU A 81 0.53 1.98 15.18
C GLU A 81 -0.47 1.13 14.39
N ALA A 82 -0.59 1.37 13.08
CA ALA A 82 -1.45 0.58 12.20
C ALA A 82 -0.98 -0.88 12.12
N ALA A 83 0.33 -1.12 12.01
CA ALA A 83 0.88 -2.47 12.04
C ALA A 83 0.61 -3.18 13.37
N MET A 84 0.74 -2.47 14.50
CA MET A 84 0.39 -3.03 15.82
C MET A 84 -1.08 -3.46 15.90
N ARG A 85 -1.99 -2.72 15.25
CA ARG A 85 -3.41 -3.08 15.17
C ARG A 85 -3.66 -4.31 14.27
N MET A 86 -2.81 -4.56 13.28
CA MET A 86 -2.89 -5.79 12.48
C MET A 86 -2.53 -7.04 13.28
N LEU A 87 -1.70 -6.90 14.32
CA LEU A 87 -1.12 -7.98 15.11
C LEU A 87 -1.78 -8.15 16.49
N ARG A 88 -2.57 -7.19 16.94
CA ARG A 88 -3.06 -7.03 18.32
C ARG A 88 -3.71 -8.30 18.93
N ASP A 89 -4.44 -9.05 18.13
CA ASP A 89 -5.23 -10.16 18.62
C ASP A 89 -4.61 -11.55 18.28
N LEU A 90 -3.34 -11.59 17.84
CA LEU A 90 -2.63 -12.84 17.50
C LEU A 90 -2.59 -13.87 18.65
N GLU A 91 -2.40 -13.40 19.90
CA GLU A 91 -2.30 -14.26 21.08
C GLU A 91 -3.67 -14.71 21.62
N LYS A 92 -4.78 -14.34 20.96
CA LYS A 92 -6.14 -14.62 21.42
C LYS A 92 -6.82 -15.78 20.70
N ASP A 93 -6.05 -16.67 20.09
CA ASP A 93 -6.56 -17.82 19.31
C ASP A 93 -7.51 -17.41 18.17
N THR A 94 -7.24 -16.27 17.55
CA THR A 94 -8.05 -15.71 16.47
C THR A 94 -7.65 -16.23 15.10
N VAL A 95 -6.46 -16.77 14.97
CA VAL A 95 -5.89 -17.30 13.73
C VAL A 95 -5.15 -18.60 13.97
N LYS A 96 -5.08 -19.43 12.93
CA LYS A 96 -4.32 -20.66 12.96
C LYS A 96 -2.82 -20.36 12.87
N PHE A 97 -2.02 -21.16 13.58
CA PHE A 97 -0.57 -21.20 13.48
C PHE A 97 -0.14 -22.52 12.84
N SER A 98 0.74 -22.45 11.87
CA SER A 98 1.40 -23.60 11.23
C SER A 98 2.88 -23.64 11.59
N LEU A 99 3.51 -24.78 11.38
CA LEU A 99 4.96 -24.89 11.47
C LEU A 99 5.62 -24.11 10.34
N ASN A 100 6.77 -23.50 10.63
CA ASN A 100 7.61 -22.86 9.63
C ASN A 100 8.28 -23.90 8.72
N PHE A 101 9.11 -23.45 7.77
CA PHE A 101 9.70 -24.28 6.71
C PHE A 101 10.59 -25.44 7.21
N ASP A 102 11.15 -25.37 8.43
CA ASP A 102 12.03 -26.38 9.03
C ASP A 102 11.42 -27.07 10.26
N ASP A 103 10.14 -26.85 10.49
CA ASP A 103 9.34 -27.43 11.62
C ASP A 103 9.85 -27.04 13.02
N THR A 104 10.72 -26.04 13.15
CA THR A 104 11.30 -25.62 14.44
C THR A 104 10.49 -24.55 15.17
N LEU A 105 9.74 -23.73 14.43
CA LEU A 105 8.95 -22.60 14.94
C LEU A 105 7.52 -22.66 14.43
N LYS A 106 6.66 -21.84 15.00
CA LYS A 106 5.31 -21.61 14.49
C LYS A 106 5.17 -20.20 13.97
N GLU A 107 4.41 -20.04 12.89
CA GLU A 107 4.06 -18.76 12.31
C GLU A 107 2.54 -18.65 12.09
N PRO A 108 1.94 -17.46 12.17
CA PRO A 108 0.52 -17.30 11.91
C PRO A 108 0.24 -17.44 10.41
N ASP A 109 -0.78 -18.24 10.06
CA ASP A 109 -1.21 -18.39 8.66
C ASP A 109 -1.75 -17.08 8.09
N LEU A 110 -2.35 -16.25 8.95
CA LEU A 110 -2.93 -14.95 8.62
C LEU A 110 -2.72 -13.97 9.77
N LEU A 111 -2.79 -12.68 9.49
CA LEU A 111 -2.88 -11.66 10.53
C LEU A 111 -4.37 -11.37 10.85
N PRO A 112 -4.75 -11.25 12.14
CA PRO A 112 -6.15 -11.08 12.55
C PRO A 112 -6.74 -9.73 12.13
N GLY A 113 -5.94 -8.70 11.95
CA GLY A 113 -6.30 -7.39 11.45
C GLY A 113 -7.55 -6.76 12.06
N CYS A 114 -7.44 -5.73 12.86
CA CYS A 114 -8.61 -5.07 13.46
C CYS A 114 -9.19 -3.93 12.61
N PHE A 115 -8.71 -3.76 11.39
CA PHE A 115 -9.29 -2.84 10.40
C PHE A 115 -9.19 -3.48 9.00
N PRO A 116 -10.01 -3.06 8.02
CA PRO A 116 -10.08 -3.68 6.69
C PRO A 116 -8.87 -3.30 5.82
N ASN A 117 -7.67 -3.79 6.18
CA ASN A 117 -6.41 -3.44 5.51
C ASN A 117 -6.44 -3.72 4.00
N LEU A 118 -7.12 -4.80 3.55
CA LEU A 118 -7.26 -5.12 2.13
C LEU A 118 -7.93 -3.97 1.35
N LEU A 119 -8.95 -3.34 1.92
CA LEU A 119 -9.61 -2.19 1.30
C LEU A 119 -8.80 -0.91 1.47
N VAL A 120 -8.24 -0.69 2.66
CA VAL A 120 -7.51 0.55 2.98
C VAL A 120 -6.24 0.68 2.14
N ASN A 121 -5.39 -0.33 2.14
CA ASN A 121 -4.10 -0.30 1.43
C ASN A 121 -4.14 -0.94 0.04
N GLY A 122 -5.26 -1.60 -0.29
CA GLY A 122 -5.35 -2.35 -1.52
C GLY A 122 -4.46 -3.60 -1.54
N SER A 123 -4.44 -4.25 -2.69
CA SER A 123 -3.56 -5.40 -2.96
C SER A 123 -3.23 -5.45 -4.43
N ASN A 124 -1.98 -5.76 -4.75
CA ASN A 124 -1.54 -6.00 -6.12
C ASN A 124 -0.66 -7.25 -6.12
N GLY A 125 -0.98 -8.20 -6.95
CA GLY A 125 -0.25 -9.46 -7.04
C GLY A 125 -0.47 -10.17 -8.36
N ILE A 126 0.57 -10.89 -8.78
CA ILE A 126 0.58 -11.70 -10.00
C ILE A 126 0.88 -13.14 -9.60
N ALA A 127 -0.04 -14.03 -9.91
CA ALA A 127 0.15 -15.47 -9.76
C ALA A 127 0.00 -16.17 -11.11
N VAL A 128 0.28 -17.47 -11.18
CA VAL A 128 0.09 -18.22 -12.40
C VAL A 128 -1.41 -18.31 -12.73
N GLY A 129 -1.79 -17.72 -13.85
CA GLY A 129 -3.18 -17.71 -14.33
C GLY A 129 -4.15 -16.76 -13.62
N LEU A 130 -3.70 -16.05 -12.57
CA LEU A 130 -4.53 -15.13 -11.80
C LEU A 130 -3.76 -13.84 -11.47
N THR A 131 -4.49 -12.73 -11.48
CA THR A 131 -3.96 -11.43 -11.00
C THR A 131 -4.96 -10.79 -10.04
N THR A 132 -4.47 -10.03 -9.08
CA THR A 132 -5.28 -9.18 -8.22
C THR A 132 -4.80 -7.74 -8.31
N SER A 133 -5.75 -6.80 -8.30
CA SER A 133 -5.46 -5.36 -8.27
C SER A 133 -6.61 -4.66 -7.55
N VAL A 134 -6.58 -4.70 -6.22
CA VAL A 134 -7.53 -3.99 -5.36
C VAL A 134 -6.97 -2.61 -5.09
N PRO A 135 -7.65 -1.52 -5.48
CA PRO A 135 -7.20 -0.17 -5.21
C PRO A 135 -7.33 0.18 -3.72
N PRO A 136 -6.52 1.12 -3.19
CA PRO A 136 -6.68 1.63 -1.84
C PRO A 136 -7.94 2.50 -1.70
N HIS A 137 -8.46 2.60 -0.45
CA HIS A 137 -9.65 3.37 -0.12
C HIS A 137 -9.43 4.25 1.12
N ASN A 138 -10.31 5.22 1.30
CA ASN A 138 -10.32 6.04 2.51
C ASN A 138 -10.56 5.17 3.75
N PRO A 139 -9.71 5.25 4.78
CA PRO A 139 -9.82 4.39 5.97
C PRO A 139 -11.14 4.56 6.71
N THR A 140 -11.62 5.79 6.88
CA THR A 140 -12.88 6.06 7.58
C THR A 140 -14.05 5.47 6.81
N GLU A 141 -14.14 5.74 5.50
CA GLU A 141 -15.19 5.20 4.64
C GLU A 141 -15.19 3.67 4.61
N ALA A 142 -14.00 3.05 4.52
CA ALA A 142 -13.88 1.59 4.53
C ALA A 142 -14.34 0.98 5.86
N ILE A 143 -13.98 1.58 6.99
CA ILE A 143 -14.42 1.13 8.33
C ILE A 143 -15.94 1.33 8.48
N ASP A 144 -16.47 2.48 8.08
CA ASP A 144 -17.89 2.77 8.17
C ASP A 144 -18.73 1.83 7.29
N ALA A 145 -18.23 1.47 6.10
CA ALA A 145 -18.86 0.47 5.23
C ALA A 145 -18.89 -0.92 5.90
N VAL A 146 -17.81 -1.34 6.55
CA VAL A 146 -17.76 -2.60 7.33
C VAL A 146 -18.77 -2.54 8.48
N ILE A 147 -18.82 -1.45 9.24
CA ILE A 147 -19.78 -1.27 10.34
C ILE A 147 -21.21 -1.33 9.81
N ALA A 148 -21.50 -0.66 8.69
CA ALA A 148 -22.82 -0.68 8.06
C ALA A 148 -23.22 -2.11 7.64
N LYS A 149 -22.29 -2.87 7.05
CA LYS A 149 -22.53 -4.28 6.65
C LYS A 149 -22.75 -5.19 7.84
N ILE A 150 -22.05 -4.99 8.96
CA ILE A 150 -22.26 -5.74 10.21
C ILE A 150 -23.65 -5.43 10.79
N LYS A 151 -24.05 -4.15 10.81
CA LYS A 151 -25.38 -3.72 11.34
C LYS A 151 -26.53 -4.16 10.46
N ASN A 152 -26.35 -4.21 9.15
CA ASN A 152 -27.33 -4.65 8.18
C ASN A 152 -26.66 -5.59 7.16
N PRO A 153 -26.67 -6.92 7.40
CA PRO A 153 -26.08 -7.91 6.47
C PRO A 153 -26.67 -7.86 5.06
N GLU A 154 -27.92 -7.39 4.90
CA GLU A 154 -28.62 -7.28 3.63
C GLU A 154 -28.50 -5.89 2.97
N ILE A 155 -27.60 -5.02 3.48
CA ILE A 155 -27.38 -3.68 2.89
C ILE A 155 -27.01 -3.80 1.41
N SER A 156 -27.68 -2.99 0.59
CA SER A 156 -27.47 -2.99 -0.86
C SER A 156 -26.11 -2.41 -1.25
N LEU A 157 -25.62 -2.77 -2.43
CA LEU A 157 -24.41 -2.15 -2.98
C LEU A 157 -24.57 -0.63 -3.12
N ASP A 158 -25.73 -0.16 -3.54
CA ASP A 158 -26.02 1.28 -3.69
C ASP A 158 -25.92 2.03 -2.37
N ASP A 159 -26.35 1.43 -1.27
CA ASP A 159 -26.25 2.05 0.05
C ASP A 159 -24.82 1.98 0.60
N LEU A 160 -24.08 0.89 0.33
CA LEU A 160 -22.65 0.82 0.65
C LEU A 160 -21.85 1.86 -0.13
N MET A 161 -22.16 2.09 -1.40
CA MET A 161 -21.49 3.10 -2.21
C MET A 161 -21.78 4.55 -1.81
N LYS A 162 -22.82 4.81 -1.01
CA LYS A 162 -23.01 6.12 -0.36
C LYS A 162 -21.99 6.36 0.75
N ILE A 163 -21.46 5.30 1.36
CA ILE A 163 -20.47 5.34 2.44
C ILE A 163 -19.06 5.25 1.88
N LEU A 164 -18.83 4.32 0.95
CA LEU A 164 -17.55 4.06 0.28
C LEU A 164 -17.72 4.29 -1.24
N PRO A 165 -17.71 5.55 -1.69
CA PRO A 165 -18.11 5.89 -3.06
C PRO A 165 -17.11 5.48 -4.12
N CYS A 166 -15.81 5.51 -3.79
CA CYS A 166 -14.74 5.22 -4.75
C CYS A 166 -13.40 4.91 -4.06
N PRO A 167 -12.42 4.37 -4.79
CA PRO A 167 -11.04 4.32 -4.35
C PRO A 167 -10.48 5.69 -3.98
N ASP A 168 -9.57 5.71 -2.98
CA ASP A 168 -8.87 6.90 -2.51
C ASP A 168 -7.36 6.63 -2.51
N PHE A 169 -6.66 7.22 -3.48
CA PHE A 169 -5.25 6.98 -3.70
C PHE A 169 -4.35 7.85 -2.80
N PRO A 170 -3.23 7.32 -2.28
CA PRO A 170 -2.31 8.07 -1.41
C PRO A 170 -1.80 9.37 -2.03
N VAL A 171 -1.65 9.39 -3.34
CA VAL A 171 -1.08 10.51 -4.11
C VAL A 171 -2.14 11.40 -4.76
N GLY A 172 -3.42 11.12 -4.54
CA GLY A 172 -4.54 11.90 -5.07
C GLY A 172 -4.84 11.64 -6.54
N GLY A 173 -5.19 12.71 -7.28
CA GLY A 173 -5.65 12.66 -8.66
C GLY A 173 -7.19 12.61 -8.77
N TYR A 174 -7.68 12.57 -10.01
CA TYR A 174 -9.12 12.51 -10.32
C TYR A 174 -9.51 11.16 -10.91
N LEU A 175 -10.54 10.52 -10.38
CA LEU A 175 -11.20 9.38 -11.02
C LEU A 175 -12.22 9.89 -12.05
N LEU A 176 -12.06 9.47 -13.32
CA LEU A 176 -12.84 10.02 -14.43
C LEU A 176 -14.07 9.20 -14.81
N ASN A 177 -14.04 7.89 -14.66
CA ASN A 177 -15.07 6.96 -15.15
C ASN A 177 -15.87 6.35 -14.00
N THR A 178 -16.68 7.16 -13.34
CA THR A 178 -17.42 6.76 -12.14
C THR A 178 -18.40 5.59 -12.36
N ALA A 179 -18.95 5.41 -13.55
CA ALA A 179 -19.80 4.26 -13.88
C ALA A 179 -19.06 2.91 -13.75
N GLU A 180 -17.76 2.87 -14.08
CA GLU A 180 -16.92 1.67 -13.95
C GLU A 180 -16.62 1.31 -12.50
N ILE A 181 -16.69 2.27 -11.56
CA ILE A 181 -16.49 2.01 -10.13
C ILE A 181 -17.59 1.08 -9.62
N ARG A 182 -18.85 1.35 -9.99
CA ARG A 182 -19.98 0.49 -9.64
C ARG A 182 -19.77 -0.94 -10.18
N THR A 183 -19.43 -1.05 -11.46
CA THR A 183 -19.17 -2.34 -12.11
C THR A 183 -18.02 -3.08 -11.41
N ALA A 184 -16.94 -2.37 -11.04
CA ALA A 184 -15.82 -2.95 -10.33
C ALA A 184 -16.23 -3.49 -8.94
N TYR A 185 -17.05 -2.76 -8.19
CA TYR A 185 -17.52 -3.20 -6.88
C TYR A 185 -18.51 -4.37 -6.97
N GLU A 186 -19.36 -4.39 -7.99
CA GLU A 186 -20.37 -5.45 -8.19
C GLU A 186 -19.74 -6.76 -8.69
N THR A 187 -18.81 -6.67 -9.63
CA THR A 187 -18.27 -7.84 -10.37
C THR A 187 -16.85 -8.22 -9.97
N GLY A 188 -16.14 -7.36 -9.23
CA GLY A 188 -14.71 -7.48 -8.98
C GLY A 188 -13.85 -7.14 -10.20
N ARG A 189 -14.43 -6.59 -11.28
CA ARG A 189 -13.73 -6.22 -12.52
C ARG A 189 -14.18 -4.86 -13.03
N GLY A 190 -13.22 -3.98 -13.32
CA GLY A 190 -13.48 -2.67 -13.89
C GLY A 190 -12.19 -1.98 -14.29
N LYS A 191 -12.29 -0.99 -15.17
CA LYS A 191 -11.16 -0.16 -15.60
C LYS A 191 -11.28 1.22 -14.99
N LEU A 192 -10.49 1.50 -13.96
CA LEU A 192 -10.42 2.81 -13.34
C LEU A 192 -9.41 3.70 -14.08
N ILE A 193 -9.79 4.94 -14.34
CA ILE A 193 -8.91 5.94 -14.96
C ILE A 193 -8.61 7.02 -13.93
N ASN A 194 -7.37 7.03 -13.44
CA ASN A 194 -6.86 8.07 -12.56
C ASN A 194 -6.06 9.09 -13.37
N ARG A 195 -6.38 10.38 -13.24
CA ARG A 195 -5.76 11.50 -13.92
C ARG A 195 -5.07 12.44 -12.94
N ALA A 196 -3.89 12.92 -13.33
CA ALA A 196 -3.16 13.95 -12.60
C ALA A 196 -4.00 15.21 -12.38
N LYS A 197 -3.76 15.90 -11.27
CA LYS A 197 -4.28 17.24 -11.01
C LYS A 197 -3.28 18.26 -11.51
N THR A 198 -3.72 19.12 -12.42
CA THR A 198 -2.86 20.09 -13.10
C THR A 198 -3.49 21.46 -13.17
N HIS A 199 -2.64 22.50 -13.25
CA HIS A 199 -3.05 23.87 -13.57
C HIS A 199 -1.97 24.59 -14.38
N PHE A 200 -2.32 25.73 -14.94
CA PHE A 200 -1.42 26.56 -15.74
C PHE A 200 -0.97 27.77 -14.95
N GLU A 201 0.33 28.10 -15.04
CA GLU A 201 0.91 29.30 -14.44
C GLU A 201 1.61 30.14 -15.53
N PRO A 202 1.11 31.33 -15.84
CA PRO A 202 1.76 32.21 -16.81
C PRO A 202 3.08 32.76 -16.26
N LEU A 203 4.11 32.79 -17.09
CA LEU A 203 5.42 33.33 -16.76
C LEU A 203 5.58 34.75 -17.36
N LYS A 204 6.45 35.59 -16.77
CA LYS A 204 6.75 36.96 -17.21
C LYS A 204 7.29 37.04 -18.65
N ASN A 205 7.86 35.94 -19.17
CA ASN A 205 8.42 35.87 -20.53
C ASN A 205 7.41 35.42 -21.61
N GLY A 206 6.12 35.40 -21.31
CA GLY A 206 5.06 34.96 -22.21
C GLY A 206 4.91 33.44 -22.34
N LYS A 207 5.71 32.66 -21.61
CA LYS A 207 5.58 31.20 -21.53
C LYS A 207 4.57 30.83 -20.43
N THR A 208 4.13 29.59 -20.45
CA THR A 208 3.20 29.04 -19.46
C THR A 208 3.77 27.74 -18.89
N ASN A 209 3.85 27.64 -17.60
CA ASN A 209 4.14 26.38 -16.92
C ASN A 209 2.88 25.51 -16.84
N ILE A 210 3.04 24.22 -17.03
CA ILE A 210 2.07 23.20 -16.64
C ILE A 210 2.51 22.65 -15.30
N VAL A 211 1.77 22.96 -14.23
CA VAL A 211 2.07 22.49 -12.87
C VAL A 211 1.23 21.26 -12.58
N ILE A 212 1.89 20.18 -12.20
CA ILE A 212 1.26 18.93 -11.81
C ILE A 212 1.39 18.84 -10.29
N THR A 213 0.27 18.94 -9.56
CA THR A 213 0.23 18.92 -8.09
C THR A 213 -0.02 17.54 -7.51
N GLU A 214 -0.71 16.67 -8.26
CA GLU A 214 -0.97 15.30 -7.88
C GLU A 214 -0.75 14.38 -9.09
N PHE A 215 -0.03 13.28 -8.88
CA PHE A 215 0.21 12.27 -9.91
C PHE A 215 -0.77 11.10 -9.78
N PRO A 216 -1.07 10.40 -10.88
CA PRO A 216 -1.82 9.16 -10.78
C PRO A 216 -1.07 8.10 -9.96
N TYR A 217 -1.82 7.29 -9.22
CA TYR A 217 -1.27 6.23 -8.40
C TYR A 217 -0.39 5.25 -9.21
N GLN A 218 0.76 4.86 -8.67
CA GLN A 218 1.76 3.97 -9.29
C GLN A 218 2.41 4.52 -10.57
N VAL A 219 2.28 5.80 -10.84
CA VAL A 219 3.01 6.44 -11.95
C VAL A 219 4.37 6.92 -11.46
N ASN A 220 5.43 6.47 -12.14
CA ASN A 220 6.77 7.02 -11.96
C ASN A 220 6.83 8.42 -12.58
N LYS A 221 7.18 9.43 -11.78
CA LYS A 221 7.17 10.84 -12.17
C LYS A 221 8.24 11.14 -13.23
N ALA A 222 9.45 10.62 -13.08
CA ALA A 222 10.53 10.81 -14.06
C ALA A 222 10.15 10.20 -15.42
N ALA A 223 9.65 8.98 -15.46
CA ALA A 223 9.19 8.33 -16.68
C ALA A 223 8.02 9.07 -17.35
N ALA A 224 7.14 9.71 -16.58
CA ALA A 224 6.07 10.55 -17.12
C ALA A 224 6.63 11.80 -17.82
N LEU A 225 7.65 12.46 -17.23
CA LEU A 225 8.32 13.61 -17.84
C LEU A 225 9.09 13.24 -19.11
N GLU A 226 9.75 12.09 -19.13
CA GLU A 226 10.41 11.56 -20.34
C GLU A 226 9.41 11.35 -21.48
N LYS A 227 8.22 10.84 -21.19
CA LYS A 227 7.15 10.71 -22.22
C LYS A 227 6.70 12.07 -22.75
N VAL A 228 6.59 13.10 -21.91
CA VAL A 228 6.27 14.46 -22.35
C VAL A 228 7.38 14.99 -23.26
N LEU A 229 8.66 14.82 -22.89
CA LEU A 229 9.79 15.21 -23.71
C LEU A 229 9.79 14.52 -25.08
N ALA A 230 9.54 13.22 -25.12
CA ALA A 230 9.43 12.45 -26.36
C ALA A 230 8.33 12.98 -27.29
N LEU A 231 7.17 13.38 -26.75
CA LEU A 231 6.08 13.98 -27.53
C LEU A 231 6.46 15.34 -28.12
N VAL A 232 7.29 16.13 -27.44
CA VAL A 232 7.80 17.40 -27.96
C VAL A 232 8.78 17.17 -29.10
N GLN A 233 9.62 16.14 -29.03
CA GLN A 233 10.61 15.82 -30.07
C GLN A 233 9.99 15.23 -31.36
N GLN A 234 8.76 14.68 -31.27
CA GLN A 234 8.03 14.14 -32.44
C GLN A 234 7.32 15.19 -33.28
N LYS A 235 7.28 16.45 -32.82
CA LYS A 235 6.73 17.59 -33.55
C LYS A 235 7.81 18.38 -34.27
#